data_497a87f841a9d5c44965a92587cd66af
#
_entry.id   497a87f841a9d5c44965a92587cd66af
#
_cell.length_a   1.000
_cell.length_b   1.000
_cell.length_c   1.000
_cell.angle_alpha   90.00
_cell.angle_beta   90.00
_cell.angle_gamma   90.00
#
_symmetry.space_group_name_H-M   'P 1'
#
loop_
_entity.id
_entity.type
_entity.pdbx_description
1 polymer ?
#
loop_
_entity_poly.entity_id
_entity_poly.type
_entity_poly.pdbx_seq_one_letter_code
_entity_poly.pdbx_strand_id
1 'polypeptide(L)'
;MWRFLQISDLHFGEVACRQAINHSMHRQIPEIMQCLRKDAPQLEPDFLVATGDLTNQGGCDAVFAARDLLDFLDLPYYPVGGDADFREPESRTWFIDAYSGHLPLADTVYSFTHKNLHFCVLDPWRLWPDGSLAPIMPGEETGEEVWAIPPHQLHWLEDDLRSHQHIPTVVLLHYPVLPIPERVSQYDEGNRRGRIAKEHLLLDLLVNHEQVKLLLTGHTHYHCIRSHEGLTEISTGALVEYPIEYREFHVYDDRVEVYTQGLSNEGFARESLIEGREWPGGSADDREHVIALD
;
A
#
# COMPACT_ATOMS: atom_id res chain seq x y z
N MET A 1 20.57 13.34 0.35
CA MET A 1 19.93 12.02 0.11
C MET A 1 19.40 11.49 1.42
N TRP A 2 18.20 10.94 1.45
CA TRP A 2 17.55 10.27 2.57
C TRP A 2 16.75 9.06 2.05
N ARG A 3 16.22 8.21 2.94
CA ARG A 3 15.56 6.95 2.53
C ARG A 3 14.28 6.73 3.30
N PHE A 4 13.34 6.03 2.66
CA PHE A 4 12.19 5.43 3.31
C PHE A 4 11.91 4.04 2.75
N LEU A 5 11.14 3.26 3.47
CA LEU A 5 10.75 1.91 3.08
C LEU A 5 9.25 1.83 2.80
N GLN A 6 8.84 0.86 1.98
CA GLN A 6 7.44 0.49 1.80
C GLN A 6 7.28 -1.01 1.99
N ILE A 7 6.35 -1.39 2.83
CA ILE A 7 5.80 -2.75 2.95
C ILE A 7 4.32 -2.71 2.62
N SER A 8 3.73 -3.86 2.28
CA SER A 8 2.32 -3.98 1.97
C SER A 8 1.77 -5.33 2.34
N ASP A 9 0.45 -5.41 2.54
CA ASP A 9 -0.30 -6.67 2.59
C ASP A 9 0.29 -7.66 3.60
N LEU A 10 0.36 -7.25 4.88
CA LEU A 10 0.75 -8.12 5.98
C LEU A 10 -0.30 -9.18 6.27
N HIS A 11 -1.59 -8.84 6.07
CA HIS A 11 -2.71 -9.74 6.35
C HIS A 11 -2.58 -10.46 7.70
N PHE A 12 -2.17 -9.71 8.72
CA PHE A 12 -2.03 -10.28 10.06
C PHE A 12 -3.38 -10.80 10.58
N GLY A 13 -3.39 -12.01 11.12
CA GLY A 13 -4.59 -12.65 11.66
C GLY A 13 -4.44 -14.16 11.83
N GLU A 14 -5.46 -14.79 12.41
CA GLU A 14 -5.46 -16.24 12.68
C GLU A 14 -5.66 -17.10 11.43
N VAL A 15 -6.25 -16.56 10.38
CA VAL A 15 -6.56 -17.25 9.14
C VAL A 15 -5.72 -16.72 7.99
N ALA A 16 -5.37 -17.61 7.07
CA ALA A 16 -4.64 -17.23 5.85
C ALA A 16 -5.47 -16.27 4.98
N CYS A 17 -4.78 -15.36 4.30
CA CYS A 17 -5.40 -14.52 3.28
C CYS A 17 -6.03 -15.40 2.18
N ARG A 18 -7.32 -15.20 1.91
CA ARG A 18 -8.06 -15.99 0.89
C ARG A 18 -7.60 -15.70 -0.53
N GLN A 19 -6.98 -14.54 -0.75
CA GLN A 19 -6.51 -14.08 -2.05
C GLN A 19 -5.03 -14.35 -2.28
N ALA A 20 -4.35 -15.09 -1.38
CA ALA A 20 -2.95 -15.40 -1.53
C ALA A 20 -2.66 -16.14 -2.85
N ILE A 21 -1.63 -15.67 -3.57
CA ILE A 21 -1.13 -16.29 -4.81
C ILE A 21 -0.28 -17.51 -4.48
N ASN A 22 0.50 -17.39 -3.42
CA ASN A 22 1.43 -18.39 -2.91
C ASN A 22 0.96 -18.89 -1.52
N HIS A 23 1.77 -19.68 -0.84
CA HIS A 23 1.44 -20.10 0.51
C HIS A 23 1.52 -18.90 1.45
N SER A 24 0.40 -18.58 2.11
CA SER A 24 0.36 -17.50 3.10
C SER A 24 1.16 -17.86 4.35
N MET A 25 2.12 -17.01 4.70
CA MET A 25 2.97 -17.13 5.89
C MET A 25 2.36 -16.40 7.11
N HIS A 26 1.03 -16.27 7.17
CA HIS A 26 0.32 -15.49 8.19
C HIS A 26 0.70 -15.85 9.63
N ARG A 27 1.09 -17.10 9.89
CA ARG A 27 1.54 -17.57 11.22
C ARG A 27 2.99 -17.20 11.53
N GLN A 28 3.79 -16.91 10.49
CA GLN A 28 5.20 -16.52 10.60
C GLN A 28 5.39 -15.00 10.50
N ILE A 29 4.33 -14.21 10.42
CA ILE A 29 4.44 -12.74 10.38
C ILE A 29 5.29 -12.20 11.54
N PRO A 30 5.16 -12.65 12.81
CA PRO A 30 6.05 -12.18 13.87
C PRO A 30 7.54 -12.43 13.58
N GLU A 31 7.90 -13.58 13.03
CA GLU A 31 9.28 -13.94 12.66
C GLU A 31 9.76 -13.14 11.44
N ILE A 32 8.88 -12.89 10.46
CA ILE A 32 9.14 -12.03 9.31
C ILE A 32 9.42 -10.60 9.79
N MET A 33 8.59 -10.06 10.67
CA MET A 33 8.78 -8.73 11.25
C MET A 33 10.05 -8.66 12.12
N GLN A 34 10.40 -9.74 12.81
CA GLN A 34 11.67 -9.83 13.54
C GLN A 34 12.87 -9.79 12.58
N CYS A 35 12.76 -10.41 11.41
CA CYS A 35 13.80 -10.34 10.39
C CYS A 35 13.90 -8.90 9.83
N LEU A 36 12.79 -8.30 9.45
CA LEU A 36 12.74 -6.93 8.96
C LEU A 36 13.31 -5.93 9.96
N ARG A 37 13.02 -6.09 11.27
CA ARG A 37 13.60 -5.28 12.33
C ARG A 37 15.13 -5.31 12.39
N LYS A 38 15.74 -6.41 11.97
CA LYS A 38 17.22 -6.54 11.91
C LYS A 38 17.77 -5.95 10.62
N ASP A 39 17.03 -6.07 9.53
CA ASP A 39 17.50 -5.72 8.20
C ASP A 39 17.30 -4.21 7.93
N ALA A 40 16.12 -3.65 8.26
CA ALA A 40 15.77 -2.27 7.95
C ALA A 40 16.75 -1.22 8.49
N PRO A 41 17.26 -1.29 9.74
CA PRO A 41 18.20 -0.31 10.25
C PRO A 41 19.53 -0.22 9.49
N GLN A 42 19.93 -1.28 8.76
CA GLN A 42 21.15 -1.29 7.95
C GLN A 42 21.02 -0.36 6.73
N LEU A 43 19.78 -0.05 6.32
CA LEU A 43 19.47 0.86 5.23
C LEU A 43 19.33 2.32 5.71
N GLU A 44 19.33 2.55 7.02
CA GLU A 44 19.18 3.88 7.64
C GLU A 44 17.96 4.67 7.11
N PRO A 45 16.76 4.08 7.08
CA PRO A 45 15.57 4.78 6.62
C PRO A 45 15.09 5.78 7.66
N ASP A 46 14.55 6.92 7.19
CA ASP A 46 13.93 7.91 8.07
C ASP A 46 12.57 7.39 8.60
N PHE A 47 11.84 6.65 7.79
CA PHE A 47 10.55 6.04 8.14
C PHE A 47 10.16 4.90 7.19
N LEU A 48 9.04 4.27 7.49
CA LEU A 48 8.39 3.24 6.68
C LEU A 48 6.96 3.67 6.34
N VAL A 49 6.46 3.34 5.15
CA VAL A 49 5.04 3.38 4.81
C VAL A 49 4.51 1.96 4.69
N ALA A 50 3.33 1.69 5.27
CA ALA A 50 2.66 0.40 5.19
C ALA A 50 1.37 0.57 4.37
N THR A 51 1.38 0.10 3.11
CA THR A 51 0.37 0.44 2.10
C THR A 51 -0.86 -0.46 2.12
N GLY A 52 -1.39 -0.72 3.30
CA GLY A 52 -2.70 -1.33 3.52
C GLY A 52 -2.70 -2.85 3.67
N ASP A 53 -3.88 -3.37 3.96
CA ASP A 53 -4.14 -4.77 4.30
C ASP A 53 -3.18 -5.25 5.41
N LEU A 54 -3.09 -4.42 6.48
CA LEU A 54 -2.28 -4.71 7.66
C LEU A 54 -2.86 -5.88 8.44
N THR A 55 -4.20 -5.99 8.43
CA THR A 55 -4.96 -7.10 8.99
C THR A 55 -5.70 -7.88 7.90
N ASN A 56 -6.13 -9.09 8.24
CA ASN A 56 -6.90 -9.92 7.30
C ASN A 56 -8.42 -9.69 7.37
N GLN A 57 -8.94 -9.11 8.45
CA GLN A 57 -10.38 -8.97 8.69
C GLN A 57 -10.80 -7.65 9.38
N GLY A 58 -9.89 -6.78 9.76
CA GLY A 58 -10.19 -5.47 10.35
C GLY A 58 -10.87 -5.50 11.72
N GLY A 59 -10.82 -6.63 12.43
CA GLY A 59 -11.37 -6.74 13.79
C GLY A 59 -10.50 -6.00 14.81
N CYS A 60 -11.13 -5.49 15.90
CA CYS A 60 -10.47 -4.66 16.91
C CYS A 60 -9.14 -5.24 17.40
N ASP A 61 -9.15 -6.47 17.91
CA ASP A 61 -7.93 -7.11 18.46
C ASP A 61 -6.84 -7.28 17.37
N ALA A 62 -7.22 -7.58 16.13
CA ALA A 62 -6.29 -7.75 15.03
C ALA A 62 -5.63 -6.42 14.63
N VAL A 63 -6.40 -5.32 14.61
CA VAL A 63 -5.89 -3.97 14.30
C VAL A 63 -4.85 -3.53 15.34
N PHE A 64 -5.15 -3.70 16.63
CA PHE A 64 -4.21 -3.35 17.70
C PHE A 64 -2.97 -4.26 17.69
N ALA A 65 -3.12 -5.55 17.41
CA ALA A 65 -1.99 -6.46 17.33
C ALA A 65 -1.12 -6.19 16.08
N ALA A 66 -1.71 -5.81 14.94
CA ALA A 66 -0.95 -5.38 13.77
C ALA A 66 -0.17 -4.08 14.04
N ARG A 67 -0.75 -3.12 14.80
CA ARG A 67 -0.04 -1.95 15.28
C ARG A 67 1.16 -2.34 16.15
N ASP A 68 0.99 -3.25 17.11
CA ASP A 68 2.08 -3.72 17.98
C ASP A 68 3.24 -4.35 17.17
N LEU A 69 2.92 -5.04 16.07
CA LEU A 69 3.94 -5.58 15.16
C LEU A 69 4.70 -4.49 14.40
N LEU A 70 4.03 -3.41 13.98
CA LEU A 70 4.70 -2.27 13.34
C LEU A 70 5.53 -1.49 14.36
N ASP A 71 5.02 -1.24 15.57
CA ASP A 71 5.76 -0.61 16.67
C ASP A 71 7.00 -1.42 17.06
N PHE A 72 6.93 -2.75 16.96
CA PHE A 72 8.07 -3.64 17.20
C PHE A 72 9.26 -3.38 16.27
N LEU A 73 9.05 -2.79 15.08
CA LEU A 73 10.16 -2.44 14.17
C LEU A 73 11.07 -1.36 14.73
N ASP A 74 10.61 -0.58 15.71
CA ASP A 74 11.36 0.55 16.31
C ASP A 74 11.80 1.57 15.25
N LEU A 75 10.93 1.84 14.29
CA LEU A 75 11.11 2.75 13.16
C LEU A 75 9.84 3.59 13.01
N PRO A 76 9.91 4.92 12.82
CA PRO A 76 8.74 5.72 12.49
C PRO A 76 8.02 5.15 11.28
N TYR A 77 6.69 5.13 11.31
CA TYR A 77 5.92 4.63 10.17
C TYR A 77 4.60 5.39 9.97
N TYR A 78 4.09 5.32 8.74
CA TYR A 78 2.81 5.90 8.32
C TYR A 78 1.91 4.78 7.77
N PRO A 79 0.81 4.44 8.47
CA PRO A 79 -0.10 3.38 8.04
C PRO A 79 -1.11 3.91 7.01
N VAL A 80 -1.35 3.11 5.97
CA VAL A 80 -2.45 3.28 5.02
C VAL A 80 -3.47 2.17 5.28
N GLY A 81 -4.76 2.45 5.20
CA GLY A 81 -5.78 1.42 5.32
C GLY A 81 -6.07 0.73 3.99
N GLY A 82 -6.24 -0.59 4.03
CA GLY A 82 -6.68 -1.41 2.90
C GLY A 82 -8.10 -1.94 3.08
N ASP A 83 -8.64 -2.65 2.10
CA ASP A 83 -10.01 -3.18 2.18
C ASP A 83 -10.15 -4.29 3.23
N ALA A 84 -9.10 -5.07 3.47
CA ALA A 84 -9.13 -6.08 4.52
C ALA A 84 -9.10 -5.47 5.93
N ASP A 85 -8.58 -4.24 6.08
CA ASP A 85 -8.60 -3.52 7.35
C ASP A 85 -9.99 -2.96 7.70
N PHE A 86 -10.87 -2.77 6.71
CA PHE A 86 -12.14 -2.06 6.86
C PHE A 86 -13.36 -2.94 6.55
N ARG A 87 -13.43 -4.13 7.17
CA ARG A 87 -14.51 -5.12 6.96
C ARG A 87 -15.58 -5.12 8.04
N GLU A 88 -15.38 -4.36 9.10
CA GLU A 88 -16.36 -4.19 10.18
C GLU A 88 -16.82 -2.72 10.23
N PRO A 89 -18.05 -2.44 10.70
CA PRO A 89 -18.57 -1.07 10.76
C PRO A 89 -17.68 -0.10 11.54
N GLU A 90 -17.03 -0.58 12.60
CA GLU A 90 -16.19 0.21 13.49
C GLU A 90 -14.70 0.16 13.14
N SER A 91 -14.30 -0.58 12.10
CA SER A 91 -12.88 -0.83 11.77
C SER A 91 -12.08 0.46 11.62
N ARG A 92 -12.63 1.49 10.98
CA ARG A 92 -11.94 2.80 10.84
C ARG A 92 -11.73 3.49 12.18
N THR A 93 -12.68 3.39 13.09
CA THR A 93 -12.53 3.92 14.45
C THR A 93 -11.40 3.19 15.17
N TRP A 94 -11.39 1.86 15.13
CA TRP A 94 -10.31 1.07 15.73
C TRP A 94 -8.94 1.35 15.08
N PHE A 95 -8.92 1.55 13.77
CA PHE A 95 -7.69 1.91 13.04
C PHE A 95 -7.15 3.27 13.52
N ILE A 96 -8.01 4.30 13.57
CA ILE A 96 -7.64 5.63 14.08
C ILE A 96 -7.16 5.55 15.52
N ASP A 97 -7.87 4.82 16.39
CA ASP A 97 -7.49 4.67 17.79
C ASP A 97 -6.14 3.95 17.94
N ALA A 98 -5.95 2.83 17.22
CA ALA A 98 -4.74 2.04 17.30
C ALA A 98 -3.52 2.81 16.81
N TYR A 99 -3.64 3.50 15.67
CA TYR A 99 -2.54 4.22 15.04
C TYR A 99 -2.46 5.71 15.38
N SER A 100 -3.18 6.19 16.41
CA SER A 100 -3.27 7.62 16.78
C SER A 100 -1.92 8.30 17.01
N GLY A 101 -0.87 7.55 17.40
CA GLY A 101 0.50 8.06 17.55
C GLY A 101 1.27 8.20 16.22
N HIS A 102 0.75 7.66 15.14
CA HIS A 102 1.39 7.59 13.81
C HIS A 102 0.62 8.35 12.73
N LEU A 103 -0.62 8.75 13.03
CA LEU A 103 -1.45 9.55 12.14
C LEU A 103 -1.21 11.04 12.43
N PRO A 104 -0.74 11.84 11.46
CA PRO A 104 -0.58 13.29 11.63
C PRO A 104 -1.88 14.01 11.98
N LEU A 105 -3.00 13.47 11.51
CA LEU A 105 -4.37 13.84 11.86
C LEU A 105 -5.08 12.61 12.45
N ALA A 106 -6.10 12.81 13.26
CA ALA A 106 -6.95 11.72 13.76
C ALA A 106 -7.94 11.26 12.67
N ASP A 107 -7.41 10.88 11.52
CA ASP A 107 -8.16 10.45 10.33
C ASP A 107 -7.34 9.42 9.53
N THR A 108 -8.01 8.60 8.73
CA THR A 108 -7.39 7.68 7.77
C THR A 108 -6.91 8.39 6.50
N VAL A 109 -7.39 9.62 6.27
CA VAL A 109 -6.98 10.53 5.19
C VAL A 109 -6.13 11.65 5.77
N TYR A 110 -4.89 11.75 5.34
CA TYR A 110 -3.97 12.75 5.88
C TYR A 110 -2.84 13.07 4.91
N SER A 111 -2.13 14.14 5.17
CA SER A 111 -0.89 14.48 4.47
C SER A 111 0.22 14.88 5.45
N PHE A 112 1.44 14.76 4.99
CA PHE A 112 2.62 15.23 5.71
C PHE A 112 3.73 15.57 4.73
N THR A 113 4.64 16.45 5.14
CA THR A 113 5.83 16.76 4.36
C THR A 113 7.06 16.26 5.12
N HIS A 114 7.90 15.53 4.42
CA HIS A 114 9.19 15.11 4.94
C HIS A 114 10.30 15.56 3.99
N LYS A 115 11.16 16.44 4.49
CA LYS A 115 12.25 17.06 3.71
C LYS A 115 11.73 17.67 2.40
N ASN A 116 12.14 17.15 1.26
CA ASN A 116 11.80 17.65 -0.08
C ASN A 116 10.64 16.91 -0.77
N LEU A 117 9.92 16.03 -0.07
CA LEU A 117 8.72 15.37 -0.58
C LEU A 117 7.50 15.64 0.27
N HIS A 118 6.37 15.78 -0.40
CA HIS A 118 5.05 15.81 0.21
C HIS A 118 4.35 14.47 0.02
N PHE A 119 3.57 14.03 1.00
CA PHE A 119 2.88 12.74 0.99
C PHE A 119 1.39 12.96 1.28
N CYS A 120 0.52 12.39 0.44
CA CYS A 120 -0.94 12.38 0.62
C CYS A 120 -1.41 10.94 0.75
N VAL A 121 -2.15 10.63 1.81
CA VAL A 121 -2.71 9.30 2.08
C VAL A 121 -4.21 9.34 1.83
N LEU A 122 -4.70 8.39 1.03
CA LEU A 122 -6.12 8.22 0.71
C LEU A 122 -6.64 6.90 1.28
N ASP A 123 -7.90 6.92 1.68
CA ASP A 123 -8.64 5.77 2.21
C ASP A 123 -9.80 5.40 1.28
N PRO A 124 -9.76 4.25 0.57
CA PRO A 124 -10.86 3.82 -0.25
C PRO A 124 -12.07 3.39 0.59
N TRP A 125 -13.28 3.71 0.10
CA TRP A 125 -14.53 3.34 0.74
C TRP A 125 -15.39 2.50 -0.19
N ARG A 126 -16.27 1.68 0.40
CA ARG A 126 -17.33 1.03 -0.37
C ARG A 126 -18.38 2.08 -0.73
N LEU A 127 -18.67 2.19 -2.02
CA LEU A 127 -19.66 3.14 -2.55
C LEU A 127 -20.73 2.39 -3.31
N TRP A 128 -21.97 2.88 -3.21
CA TRP A 128 -23.03 2.50 -4.12
C TRP A 128 -22.78 3.07 -5.54
N PRO A 129 -23.47 2.55 -6.58
CA PRO A 129 -23.33 3.07 -7.95
C PRO A 129 -23.57 4.58 -8.07
N ASP A 130 -24.45 5.15 -7.23
CA ASP A 130 -24.71 6.59 -7.17
C ASP A 130 -23.60 7.40 -6.50
N GLY A 131 -22.60 6.75 -5.92
CA GLY A 131 -21.46 7.36 -5.25
C GLY A 131 -21.68 7.66 -3.76
N SER A 132 -22.82 7.32 -3.20
CA SER A 132 -23.04 7.40 -1.75
C SER A 132 -22.29 6.29 -1.01
N LEU A 133 -21.97 6.53 0.26
CA LEU A 133 -21.28 5.55 1.09
C LEU A 133 -22.16 4.31 1.31
N ALA A 134 -21.62 3.13 1.01
CA ALA A 134 -22.25 1.87 1.34
C ALA A 134 -21.88 1.45 2.76
N PRO A 135 -22.84 0.99 3.58
CA PRO A 135 -22.54 0.51 4.91
C PRO A 135 -21.70 -0.77 4.82
N ILE A 136 -20.77 -0.92 5.75
CA ILE A 136 -20.04 -2.17 5.92
C ILE A 136 -20.90 -3.07 6.81
N MET A 137 -21.47 -4.11 6.22
CA MET A 137 -22.29 -5.10 6.93
C MET A 137 -21.63 -6.47 6.80
N PRO A 138 -21.20 -7.10 7.89
CA PRO A 138 -20.59 -8.42 7.84
C PRO A 138 -21.49 -9.44 7.14
N GLY A 139 -21.01 -10.05 6.06
CA GLY A 139 -21.71 -11.10 5.32
C GLY A 139 -22.77 -10.64 4.31
N GLU A 140 -23.02 -9.34 4.17
CA GLU A 140 -23.95 -8.79 3.19
C GLU A 140 -23.20 -7.99 2.10
N GLU A 141 -22.62 -8.71 1.14
CA GLU A 141 -22.17 -8.11 -0.12
C GLU A 141 -23.31 -8.27 -1.14
N THR A 142 -23.96 -7.17 -1.52
CA THR A 142 -25.00 -7.22 -2.56
C THR A 142 -24.41 -7.37 -3.95
N GLY A 143 -23.10 -7.10 -4.09
CA GLY A 143 -22.35 -7.14 -5.34
C GLY A 143 -22.51 -5.89 -6.22
N GLU A 144 -23.25 -4.89 -5.75
CA GLU A 144 -23.43 -3.61 -6.46
C GLU A 144 -22.46 -2.53 -5.97
N GLU A 145 -21.97 -2.65 -4.73
CA GLU A 145 -21.01 -1.74 -4.14
C GLU A 145 -19.59 -2.01 -4.65
N VAL A 146 -18.84 -0.93 -4.80
CA VAL A 146 -17.45 -0.96 -5.27
C VAL A 146 -16.53 -0.18 -4.33
N TRP A 147 -15.27 -0.61 -4.23
CA TRP A 147 -14.23 0.18 -3.57
C TRP A 147 -13.78 1.33 -4.47
N ALA A 148 -13.95 2.56 -4.01
CA ALA A 148 -13.61 3.78 -4.73
C ALA A 148 -13.18 4.90 -3.77
N ILE A 149 -12.56 5.95 -4.30
CA ILE A 149 -12.28 7.16 -3.51
C ILE A 149 -13.55 8.03 -3.47
N PRO A 150 -14.06 8.36 -2.27
CA PRO A 150 -15.24 9.23 -2.14
C PRO A 150 -14.98 10.63 -2.67
N PRO A 151 -15.99 11.32 -3.21
CA PRO A 151 -15.82 12.66 -3.78
C PRO A 151 -15.21 13.69 -2.81
N HIS A 152 -15.49 13.60 -1.52
CA HIS A 152 -14.93 14.52 -0.53
C HIS A 152 -13.41 14.36 -0.36
N GLN A 153 -12.88 13.13 -0.51
CA GLN A 153 -11.44 12.90 -0.49
C GLN A 153 -10.77 13.42 -1.76
N LEU A 154 -11.42 13.31 -2.93
CA LEU A 154 -10.90 13.88 -4.17
C LEU A 154 -10.80 15.41 -4.06
N HIS A 155 -11.81 16.08 -3.48
CA HIS A 155 -11.78 17.53 -3.23
C HIS A 155 -10.66 17.88 -2.23
N TRP A 156 -10.56 17.13 -1.12
CA TRP A 156 -9.49 17.33 -0.13
C TRP A 156 -8.11 17.21 -0.78
N LEU A 157 -7.89 16.17 -1.59
CA LEU A 157 -6.61 15.95 -2.27
C LEU A 157 -6.29 17.10 -3.23
N GLU A 158 -7.29 17.57 -4.01
CA GLU A 158 -7.12 18.70 -4.92
C GLU A 158 -6.70 19.98 -4.18
N ASP A 159 -7.33 20.28 -3.05
CA ASP A 159 -7.00 21.44 -2.22
C ASP A 159 -5.61 21.31 -1.57
N ASP A 160 -5.26 20.11 -1.13
CA ASP A 160 -3.94 19.82 -0.55
C ASP A 160 -2.83 19.95 -1.59
N LEU A 161 -3.00 19.38 -2.78
CA LEU A 161 -2.06 19.49 -3.91
C LEU A 161 -1.87 20.94 -4.36
N ARG A 162 -2.94 21.75 -4.42
CA ARG A 162 -2.83 23.18 -4.72
C ARG A 162 -2.01 23.93 -3.68
N SER A 163 -2.16 23.56 -2.41
CA SER A 163 -1.41 24.17 -1.31
C SER A 163 0.07 23.82 -1.32
N HIS A 164 0.43 22.68 -1.93
CA HIS A 164 1.79 22.14 -2.02
C HIS A 164 2.32 22.07 -3.46
N GLN A 165 1.83 22.91 -4.37
CA GLN A 165 2.12 22.87 -5.80
C GLN A 165 3.61 22.94 -6.21
N HIS A 166 4.51 23.32 -5.30
CA HIS A 166 5.95 23.44 -5.55
C HIS A 166 6.77 22.30 -4.91
N ILE A 167 6.12 21.32 -4.33
CA ILE A 167 6.78 20.21 -3.65
C ILE A 167 6.43 18.91 -4.39
N PRO A 168 7.43 18.16 -4.90
CA PRO A 168 7.16 16.85 -5.50
C PRO A 168 6.38 15.98 -4.52
N THR A 169 5.29 15.36 -5.02
CA THR A 169 4.32 14.70 -4.18
C THR A 169 4.23 13.19 -4.47
N VAL A 170 4.12 12.43 -3.41
CA VAL A 170 3.85 10.99 -3.38
C VAL A 170 2.44 10.78 -2.86
N VAL A 171 1.59 10.05 -3.60
CA VAL A 171 0.27 9.64 -3.12
C VAL A 171 0.35 8.19 -2.65
N LEU A 172 -0.23 7.91 -1.50
CA LEU A 172 -0.29 6.59 -0.87
C LEU A 172 -1.74 6.11 -0.90
N LEU A 173 -1.96 4.96 -1.50
CA LEU A 173 -3.27 4.33 -1.62
C LEU A 173 -3.09 2.81 -1.62
N HIS A 174 -3.99 2.06 -1.01
CA HIS A 174 -3.89 0.60 -1.07
C HIS A 174 -4.12 0.06 -2.48
N TYR A 175 -5.18 0.50 -3.15
CA TYR A 175 -5.56 0.02 -4.48
C TYR A 175 -4.73 0.60 -5.62
N PRO A 176 -4.38 -0.20 -6.64
CA PRO A 176 -3.79 0.34 -7.87
C PRO A 176 -4.82 1.15 -8.68
N VAL A 177 -4.29 2.11 -9.44
CA VAL A 177 -5.06 3.04 -10.30
C VAL A 177 -4.76 2.80 -11.78
N LEU A 178 -3.49 2.62 -12.13
CA LEU A 178 -3.09 2.40 -13.52
C LEU A 178 -3.47 0.98 -14.01
N PRO A 179 -3.71 0.80 -15.31
CA PRO A 179 -4.00 -0.51 -15.88
C PRO A 179 -2.93 -1.54 -15.56
N ILE A 180 -3.38 -2.72 -15.15
CA ILE A 180 -2.49 -3.85 -14.89
C ILE A 180 -1.97 -4.40 -16.21
N PRO A 181 -0.64 -4.50 -16.43
CA PRO A 181 -0.07 -4.95 -17.69
C PRO A 181 -0.43 -6.41 -18.00
N GLU A 182 -0.60 -6.74 -19.28
CA GLU A 182 -0.91 -8.10 -19.72
C GLU A 182 0.11 -9.13 -19.24
N ARG A 183 1.41 -8.75 -19.18
CA ARG A 183 2.48 -9.60 -18.63
C ARG A 183 2.23 -10.11 -17.20
N VAL A 184 1.35 -9.45 -16.46
CA VAL A 184 0.94 -9.82 -15.10
C VAL A 184 -0.49 -10.32 -15.10
N SER A 185 -1.43 -9.62 -15.75
CA SER A 185 -2.86 -9.96 -15.73
C SER A 185 -3.17 -11.34 -16.32
N GLN A 186 -2.32 -11.86 -17.21
CA GLN A 186 -2.43 -13.22 -17.75
C GLN A 186 -2.32 -14.32 -16.68
N TYR A 187 -1.70 -14.02 -15.52
CA TYR A 187 -1.56 -14.96 -14.41
C TYR A 187 -2.61 -14.76 -13.31
N ASP A 188 -3.29 -13.61 -13.30
CA ASP A 188 -4.34 -13.30 -12.32
C ASP A 188 -5.69 -13.78 -12.87
N GLU A 189 -5.98 -15.06 -12.67
CA GLU A 189 -7.21 -15.71 -13.13
C GLU A 189 -8.46 -14.99 -12.59
N GLY A 190 -9.21 -14.39 -13.50
CA GLY A 190 -10.49 -13.75 -13.21
C GLY A 190 -10.38 -12.31 -12.70
N ASN A 191 -9.22 -11.67 -12.83
CA ASN A 191 -9.02 -10.25 -12.45
C ASN A 191 -9.47 -9.95 -11.00
N ARG A 192 -9.14 -10.88 -10.09
CA ARG A 192 -9.60 -10.86 -8.69
C ARG A 192 -9.03 -9.71 -7.88
N ARG A 193 -7.91 -9.15 -8.34
CA ARG A 193 -7.21 -8.01 -7.75
C ARG A 193 -7.30 -6.84 -8.69
N GLY A 194 -8.51 -6.27 -8.72
CA GLY A 194 -8.83 -5.15 -9.58
C GLY A 194 -8.17 -3.85 -9.13
N ARG A 195 -8.18 -2.90 -10.05
CA ARG A 195 -7.94 -1.50 -9.73
C ARG A 195 -9.10 -0.96 -8.91
N ILE A 196 -8.87 0.16 -8.24
CA ILE A 196 -9.96 0.90 -7.61
C ILE A 196 -11.04 1.24 -8.66
N ALA A 197 -12.29 1.19 -8.27
CA ALA A 197 -13.38 1.57 -9.16
C ALA A 197 -13.40 3.09 -9.37
N LYS A 198 -13.90 3.53 -10.53
CA LYS A 198 -13.92 4.96 -10.93
C LYS A 198 -12.51 5.57 -10.92
N GLU A 199 -11.48 4.77 -11.17
CA GLU A 199 -10.06 5.13 -11.15
C GLU A 199 -9.74 6.37 -11.99
N HIS A 200 -10.47 6.58 -13.09
CA HIS A 200 -10.28 7.73 -13.98
C HIS A 200 -10.43 9.07 -13.24
N LEU A 201 -11.32 9.17 -12.24
CA LEU A 201 -11.52 10.41 -11.47
C LEU A 201 -10.27 10.77 -10.67
N LEU A 202 -9.65 9.77 -10.03
CA LEU A 202 -8.40 9.97 -9.30
C LEU A 202 -7.23 10.18 -10.28
N LEU A 203 -7.14 9.36 -11.34
CA LEU A 203 -6.06 9.45 -12.31
C LEU A 203 -6.02 10.82 -12.99
N ASP A 204 -7.16 11.33 -13.48
CA ASP A 204 -7.27 12.66 -14.07
C ASP A 204 -6.79 13.75 -13.10
N LEU A 205 -7.13 13.62 -11.82
CA LEU A 205 -6.68 14.56 -10.79
C LEU A 205 -5.16 14.49 -10.61
N LEU A 206 -4.59 13.30 -10.49
CA LEU A 206 -3.15 13.10 -10.27
C LEU A 206 -2.31 13.63 -11.45
N VAL A 207 -2.68 13.30 -12.70
CA VAL A 207 -1.90 13.71 -13.88
C VAL A 207 -2.04 15.21 -14.20
N ASN A 208 -3.13 15.86 -13.78
CA ASN A 208 -3.29 17.31 -13.91
C ASN A 208 -2.48 18.11 -12.87
N HIS A 209 -1.82 17.45 -11.93
CA HIS A 209 -0.95 18.08 -10.94
C HIS A 209 0.48 17.59 -11.13
N GLU A 210 1.26 18.32 -11.95
CA GLU A 210 2.61 17.93 -12.39
C GLU A 210 3.59 17.60 -11.25
N GLN A 211 3.36 18.14 -10.03
CA GLN A 211 4.16 17.81 -8.86
C GLN A 211 3.89 16.38 -8.33
N VAL A 212 2.80 15.71 -8.74
CA VAL A 212 2.54 14.32 -8.34
C VAL A 212 3.40 13.40 -9.21
N LYS A 213 4.44 12.83 -8.61
CA LYS A 213 5.42 11.99 -9.31
C LYS A 213 5.22 10.50 -9.06
N LEU A 214 4.72 10.16 -7.88
CA LEU A 214 4.63 8.78 -7.40
C LEU A 214 3.25 8.47 -6.83
N LEU A 215 2.78 7.26 -7.14
CA LEU A 215 1.67 6.60 -6.46
C LEU A 215 2.16 5.26 -5.92
N LEU A 216 2.11 5.05 -4.61
CA LEU A 216 2.54 3.81 -3.98
C LEU A 216 1.33 3.00 -3.56
N THR A 217 1.27 1.75 -4.00
CA THR A 217 0.12 0.86 -3.81
C THR A 217 0.53 -0.53 -3.33
N GLY A 218 -0.46 -1.32 -2.88
CA GLY A 218 -0.37 -2.73 -2.54
C GLY A 218 -1.45 -3.53 -3.25
N HIS A 219 -2.27 -4.26 -2.50
CA HIS A 219 -3.49 -4.97 -2.91
C HIS A 219 -3.28 -6.14 -3.88
N THR A 220 -2.39 -5.98 -4.84
CA THR A 220 -2.19 -6.95 -5.92
C THR A 220 -1.31 -8.13 -5.55
N HIS A 221 -0.59 -8.05 -4.43
CA HIS A 221 0.34 -9.06 -3.92
C HIS A 221 1.53 -9.36 -4.85
N TYR A 222 1.82 -8.48 -5.81
CA TYR A 222 2.97 -8.62 -6.70
C TYR A 222 3.67 -7.28 -6.95
N HIS A 223 4.93 -7.36 -7.30
CA HIS A 223 5.70 -6.19 -7.70
C HIS A 223 5.40 -5.77 -9.14
N CYS A 224 5.02 -4.52 -9.31
CA CYS A 224 4.79 -3.95 -10.63
C CYS A 224 5.08 -2.45 -10.62
N ILE A 225 5.83 -1.97 -11.62
CA ILE A 225 6.07 -0.54 -11.85
C ILE A 225 5.43 -0.15 -13.19
N ARG A 226 4.67 0.94 -13.18
CA ARG A 226 3.93 1.46 -14.34
C ARG A 226 4.03 2.96 -14.39
N SER A 227 4.10 3.53 -15.59
CA SER A 227 4.13 4.98 -15.76
C SER A 227 3.08 5.44 -16.75
N HIS A 228 2.47 6.58 -16.47
CA HIS A 228 1.48 7.22 -17.33
C HIS A 228 1.54 8.74 -17.13
N GLU A 229 1.78 9.49 -18.20
CA GLU A 229 1.76 10.97 -18.22
C GLU A 229 2.57 11.63 -17.08
N GLY A 230 3.78 11.12 -16.80
CA GLY A 230 4.66 11.65 -15.77
C GLY A 230 4.43 11.07 -14.36
N LEU A 231 3.31 10.41 -14.12
CA LEU A 231 3.04 9.67 -12.89
C LEU A 231 3.65 8.26 -12.95
N THR A 232 4.36 7.85 -11.92
CA THR A 232 4.83 6.46 -11.77
C THR A 232 4.10 5.79 -10.61
N GLU A 233 3.39 4.70 -10.89
CA GLU A 233 2.76 3.85 -9.89
C GLU A 233 3.64 2.64 -9.58
N ILE A 234 3.88 2.42 -8.29
CA ILE A 234 4.67 1.31 -7.76
C ILE A 234 3.78 0.46 -6.87
N SER A 235 3.38 -0.71 -7.37
CA SER A 235 2.71 -1.72 -6.58
C SER A 235 3.74 -2.61 -5.91
N THR A 236 3.59 -2.79 -4.59
CA THR A 236 4.49 -3.61 -3.77
C THR A 236 3.83 -4.94 -3.45
N GLY A 237 4.60 -6.03 -3.57
CA GLY A 237 4.14 -7.38 -3.26
C GLY A 237 3.82 -7.56 -1.78
N ALA A 238 3.04 -8.59 -1.47
CA ALA A 238 2.62 -8.87 -0.11
C ALA A 238 3.78 -9.39 0.75
N LEU A 239 3.88 -8.88 1.99
CA LEU A 239 4.90 -9.36 2.93
C LEU A 239 4.52 -10.71 3.57
N VAL A 240 3.27 -11.15 3.39
CA VAL A 240 2.74 -12.42 3.93
C VAL A 240 2.98 -13.64 3.04
N GLU A 241 3.41 -13.43 1.80
CA GLU A 241 3.64 -14.50 0.83
C GLU A 241 4.77 -14.16 -0.16
N TYR A 242 5.21 -15.15 -0.94
CA TYR A 242 6.26 -14.93 -1.94
C TYR A 242 5.98 -13.70 -2.82
N PRO A 243 6.97 -12.80 -3.00
CA PRO A 243 8.40 -12.99 -2.68
C PRO A 243 8.83 -12.60 -1.27
N ILE A 244 7.96 -12.05 -0.41
CA ILE A 244 8.28 -11.57 0.95
C ILE A 244 9.39 -10.52 0.88
N GLU A 245 9.12 -9.50 0.12
CA GLU A 245 10.05 -8.40 -0.19
C GLU A 245 9.40 -7.05 0.13
N TYR A 246 10.22 -6.02 0.21
CA TYR A 246 9.82 -4.64 0.45
C TYR A 246 10.54 -3.69 -0.50
N ARG A 247 10.09 -2.43 -0.57
CA ARG A 247 10.74 -1.40 -1.36
C ARG A 247 11.61 -0.52 -0.49
N GLU A 248 12.76 -0.14 -1.03
CA GLU A 248 13.65 0.89 -0.50
C GLU A 248 13.67 2.06 -1.48
N PHE A 249 13.43 3.26 -0.99
CA PHE A 249 13.42 4.49 -1.76
C PHE A 249 14.60 5.38 -1.34
N HIS A 250 15.45 5.76 -2.28
CA HIS A 250 16.51 6.73 -2.10
C HIS A 250 16.06 8.07 -2.70
N VAL A 251 15.87 9.06 -1.87
CA VAL A 251 15.38 10.37 -2.27
C VAL A 251 16.53 11.36 -2.35
N TYR A 252 16.70 11.93 -3.52
CA TYR A 252 17.66 12.99 -3.84
C TYR A 252 16.90 14.31 -4.07
N ASP A 253 17.62 15.39 -4.39
CA ASP A 253 16.99 16.68 -4.67
C ASP A 253 16.27 16.67 -6.04
N ASP A 254 16.75 15.87 -7.01
CA ASP A 254 16.31 15.82 -8.40
C ASP A 254 15.60 14.53 -8.81
N ARG A 255 15.64 13.49 -7.96
CA ARG A 255 15.08 12.18 -8.29
C ARG A 255 14.79 11.32 -7.10
N VAL A 256 13.97 10.30 -7.31
CA VAL A 256 13.80 9.15 -6.42
C VAL A 256 14.26 7.89 -7.13
N GLU A 257 15.08 7.09 -6.47
CA GLU A 257 15.47 5.75 -6.93
C GLU A 257 14.76 4.73 -6.05
N VAL A 258 14.15 3.71 -6.66
CA VAL A 258 13.48 2.62 -5.95
C VAL A 258 14.20 1.31 -6.21
N TYR A 259 14.35 0.53 -5.15
CA TYR A 259 14.94 -0.80 -5.16
C TYR A 259 14.03 -1.81 -4.45
N THR A 260 14.04 -3.06 -4.92
CA THR A 260 13.34 -4.15 -4.23
C THR A 260 14.34 -4.92 -3.38
N GLN A 261 14.03 -5.05 -2.09
CA GLN A 261 14.88 -5.72 -1.11
C GLN A 261 14.19 -6.99 -0.57
N GLY A 262 14.94 -8.09 -0.52
CA GLY A 262 14.50 -9.29 0.18
C GLY A 262 14.93 -9.27 1.65
N LEU A 263 14.26 -10.06 2.48
CA LEU A 263 14.71 -10.28 3.85
C LEU A 263 16.01 -11.11 3.87
N SER A 264 16.86 -10.88 4.86
CA SER A 264 18.11 -11.64 5.06
C SER A 264 17.86 -13.14 5.28
N ASN A 265 16.66 -13.52 5.76
CA ASN A 265 16.24 -14.92 5.81
C ASN A 265 15.37 -15.26 4.59
N GLU A 266 16.01 -15.70 3.51
CA GLU A 266 15.33 -16.17 2.30
C GLU A 266 14.48 -17.44 2.49
N GLY A 267 14.54 -18.08 3.65
CA GLY A 267 13.75 -19.29 3.97
C GLY A 267 12.27 -19.03 3.85
N PHE A 268 11.79 -17.88 4.33
CA PHE A 268 10.38 -17.50 4.26
C PHE A 268 9.85 -17.46 2.81
N ALA A 269 10.59 -16.82 1.91
CA ALA A 269 10.21 -16.75 0.49
C ALA A 269 10.18 -18.13 -0.15
N ARG A 270 11.18 -18.99 0.13
CA ARG A 270 11.23 -20.35 -0.40
C ARG A 270 10.10 -21.23 0.13
N GLU A 271 9.76 -21.13 1.39
CA GLU A 271 8.67 -21.90 2.02
C GLU A 271 7.31 -21.46 1.50
N SER A 272 7.14 -20.15 1.21
CA SER A 272 5.91 -19.60 0.66
C SER A 272 5.70 -19.95 -0.80
N LEU A 273 6.77 -20.12 -1.59
CA LEU A 273 6.67 -20.27 -3.03
C LEU A 273 5.95 -21.57 -3.44
N ILE A 274 4.95 -21.43 -4.28
CA ILE A 274 4.34 -22.52 -5.04
C ILE A 274 5.06 -22.61 -6.39
N GLU A 275 5.58 -23.76 -6.75
CA GLU A 275 6.28 -23.98 -8.02
C GLU A 275 5.46 -23.50 -9.23
N GLY A 276 6.09 -22.69 -10.09
CA GLY A 276 5.44 -22.05 -11.25
C GLY A 276 4.69 -20.75 -10.93
N ARG A 277 4.77 -20.26 -9.69
CA ARG A 277 4.15 -18.99 -9.27
C ARG A 277 5.19 -17.96 -8.80
N GLU A 278 6.30 -17.85 -9.52
CA GLU A 278 7.38 -16.89 -9.23
C GLU A 278 7.05 -15.46 -9.73
N TRP A 279 6.06 -15.32 -10.59
CA TRP A 279 5.69 -14.06 -11.26
C TRP A 279 5.35 -12.89 -10.30
N PRO A 280 4.88 -13.07 -9.04
CA PRO A 280 4.69 -11.97 -8.10
C PRO A 280 5.96 -11.20 -7.75
N GLY A 281 7.14 -11.80 -7.94
CA GLY A 281 8.43 -11.11 -7.79
C GLY A 281 8.68 -10.00 -8.79
N GLY A 282 7.85 -9.91 -9.85
CA GLY A 282 8.00 -8.93 -10.92
C GLY A 282 9.13 -9.27 -11.90
N SER A 283 9.20 -8.52 -12.99
CA SER A 283 10.32 -8.52 -13.93
C SER A 283 11.48 -7.67 -13.41
N ALA A 284 12.62 -7.67 -14.07
CA ALA A 284 13.74 -6.79 -13.72
C ALA A 284 13.33 -5.30 -13.68
N ASP A 285 12.51 -4.86 -14.62
CA ASP A 285 12.01 -3.49 -14.71
C ASP A 285 11.00 -3.13 -13.59
N ASP A 286 10.44 -4.13 -12.91
CA ASP A 286 9.57 -3.95 -11.75
C ASP A 286 10.34 -3.87 -10.42
N ARG A 287 11.65 -4.08 -10.43
CA ARG A 287 12.47 -4.21 -9.21
C ARG A 287 13.32 -2.98 -8.92
N GLU A 288 13.70 -2.24 -9.96
CA GLU A 288 14.49 -1.02 -9.85
C GLU A 288 13.95 0.03 -10.82
N HIS A 289 13.87 1.27 -10.38
CA HIS A 289 13.40 2.37 -11.21
C HIS A 289 13.94 3.71 -10.72
N VAL A 290 14.02 4.68 -11.64
CA VAL A 290 14.42 6.06 -11.32
C VAL A 290 13.33 7.00 -11.79
N ILE A 291 12.87 7.86 -10.90
CA ILE A 291 11.80 8.83 -11.12
C ILE A 291 12.39 10.22 -10.98
N ALA A 292 12.33 11.05 -12.03
CA ALA A 292 12.72 12.46 -11.96
C ALA A 292 11.70 13.27 -11.15
N LEU A 293 12.17 14.25 -10.38
CA LEU A 293 11.33 15.13 -9.55
C LEU A 293 11.12 16.52 -10.16
N ASP A 294 11.86 16.86 -11.21
CA ASP A 294 11.74 18.09 -12.00
C ASP A 294 10.60 18.05 -13.02
#